data_747f0549dbcec7b9ad5e58918cc978c3
#
_entry.id   747f0549dbcec7b9ad5e58918cc978c3
#
_cell.length_a   1.000
_cell.length_b   1.000
_cell.length_c   1.000
_cell.angle_alpha   90.00
_cell.angle_beta   90.00
_cell.angle_gamma   90.00
#
_symmetry.space_group_name_H-M   'P 1'
#
loop_
_entity.id
_entity.type
_entity.pdbx_description
1 polymer ?
#
loop_
_entity_poly.entity_id
_entity_poly.type
_entity_poly.pdbx_seq_one_letter_code
_entity_poly.pdbx_strand_id
1 'polypeptide(L)'
;MALPNAPTGELKAVRDPEVEEREVDILIVGGGMAACGTAFEVHKWLGDDQSVLLVDKAAMERSGAVAQGLSAINTYVGENAPEDYVRMVRNDLMGLVREDLIFDLGCHVDDSVHLFEEWGLPIWKKTDDGKNLDGKKGQKLGTLKSGAQPVRTGKWQIMINGESYKRIVAEAGKLAIGEDNILERCFIVELLLDANEENQIAGAVGFSVRENKVFIIKCKTMMVACGGAVNIYQPRSVGEGKGRAWYPVWNAGSTYTMCMKVGAELTMMENRFTPARFKDGYGPVGAWFLLFKAKTLNGLGEPYAGSDAAKAELEKYAPYGTAAITPTCLRNHLMLFEMKEGRGPIIMDTVTALAELGKTMDKKELKHLESEAWEDFLDMTCGQANLWCATDTEPEKKNSEIMPTEPYLLGSHSGCCGLWTSGPDYDWVPEEYKIKARNGKVYKQMTTVQGLFTAGDGVGGSGHKFSSGSHAEGRIAAKQMVRYAKDFADFTPTLAQSKEELVDLVYKPVRTFLDNYEYSTHVDFNPNYIKPEGMMYRLMKATHEYGAGTATYYMTTSKSLEIIMD
;
A
#
# COMPACT_ATOMS: atom_id res chain seq x y z
N MET A 1 41.44 -20.92 2.06
CA MET A 1 40.78 -21.70 1.00
C MET A 1 40.02 -20.69 0.10
N ALA A 2 40.38 -20.54 -1.16
CA ALA A 2 39.64 -19.67 -2.06
C ALA A 2 38.21 -20.22 -2.20
N LEU A 3 37.21 -19.33 -2.12
CA LEU A 3 35.83 -19.72 -2.35
C LEU A 3 35.70 -20.25 -3.79
N PRO A 4 35.13 -21.43 -4.01
CA PRO A 4 34.76 -21.84 -5.35
C PRO A 4 33.77 -20.82 -5.89
N ASN A 5 34.03 -20.23 -7.03
CA ASN A 5 33.29 -19.12 -7.64
C ASN A 5 33.54 -17.73 -7.02
N ALA A 6 34.65 -17.50 -6.34
CA ALA A 6 35.05 -16.15 -5.99
C ALA A 6 35.16 -15.31 -7.29
N PRO A 7 34.60 -14.10 -7.32
CA PRO A 7 34.75 -13.24 -8.49
C PRO A 7 36.23 -13.01 -8.80
N THR A 8 36.60 -13.07 -10.07
CA THR A 8 37.97 -12.81 -10.53
C THR A 8 38.23 -11.31 -10.58
N GLY A 9 39.39 -10.86 -11.03
CA GLY A 9 39.91 -9.51 -10.94
C GLY A 9 39.07 -8.28 -11.29
N GLU A 10 37.81 -8.47 -11.69
CA GLU A 10 36.86 -7.37 -11.97
C GLU A 10 36.23 -6.74 -10.71
N LEU A 11 36.45 -7.30 -9.51
CA LEU A 11 35.92 -6.78 -8.25
C LEU A 11 36.32 -5.35 -7.94
N LYS A 12 37.46 -4.89 -8.45
CA LYS A 12 37.92 -3.50 -8.27
C LYS A 12 36.99 -2.50 -8.98
N ALA A 13 36.45 -2.87 -10.14
CA ALA A 13 35.53 -2.01 -10.90
C ALA A 13 34.20 -1.80 -10.15
N VAL A 14 33.76 -2.79 -9.37
CA VAL A 14 32.52 -2.69 -8.58
C VAL A 14 32.70 -1.81 -7.34
N ARG A 15 33.94 -1.70 -6.80
CA ARG A 15 34.25 -0.91 -5.60
C ARG A 15 34.05 0.58 -5.83
N ASP A 16 34.32 1.05 -7.04
CA ASP A 16 34.26 2.45 -7.43
C ASP A 16 33.14 2.67 -8.45
N PRO A 17 31.92 3.01 -7.99
CA PRO A 17 30.79 3.21 -8.89
C PRO A 17 30.93 4.49 -9.71
N GLU A 18 30.31 4.51 -10.87
CA GLU A 18 30.01 5.76 -11.55
C GLU A 18 29.05 6.59 -10.68
N VAL A 19 29.24 7.90 -10.63
CA VAL A 19 28.35 8.81 -9.89
C VAL A 19 27.68 9.76 -10.86
N GLU A 20 26.36 9.69 -10.89
CA GLU A 20 25.50 10.59 -11.65
C GLU A 20 24.85 11.59 -10.71
N GLU A 21 25.09 12.88 -10.95
CA GLU A 21 24.48 13.97 -10.20
C GLU A 21 23.38 14.61 -11.05
N ARG A 22 22.21 14.82 -10.44
CA ARG A 22 21.07 15.52 -11.05
C ARG A 22 20.56 16.60 -10.12
N GLU A 23 19.98 17.64 -10.71
CA GLU A 23 19.28 18.69 -9.99
C GLU A 23 17.93 18.96 -10.67
N VAL A 24 16.85 18.97 -9.89
CA VAL A 24 15.49 19.20 -10.36
C VAL A 24 14.71 20.03 -9.34
N ASP A 25 13.65 20.68 -9.76
CA ASP A 25 12.78 21.39 -8.81
C ASP A 25 11.94 20.42 -8.00
N ILE A 26 11.39 19.38 -8.65
CA ILE A 26 10.46 18.42 -8.06
C ILE A 26 10.99 17.01 -8.25
N LEU A 27 11.19 16.29 -7.13
CA LEU A 27 11.55 14.87 -7.13
C LEU A 27 10.40 14.02 -6.62
N ILE A 28 10.02 12.99 -7.38
CA ILE A 28 9.01 12.01 -7.00
C ILE A 28 9.71 10.68 -6.76
N VAL A 29 9.68 10.15 -5.53
CA VAL A 29 10.32 8.89 -5.14
C VAL A 29 9.27 7.80 -4.97
N GLY A 30 9.29 6.83 -5.87
CA GLY A 30 8.35 5.72 -5.98
C GLY A 30 7.61 5.71 -7.31
N GLY A 31 7.11 4.55 -7.72
CA GLY A 31 6.38 4.35 -8.98
C GLY A 31 4.97 3.75 -8.78
N GLY A 32 4.44 3.76 -7.54
CA GLY A 32 3.10 3.26 -7.19
C GLY A 32 1.97 4.19 -7.63
N MET A 33 0.75 3.89 -7.21
CA MET A 33 -0.46 4.67 -7.59
C MET A 33 -0.36 6.15 -7.21
N ALA A 34 0.13 6.46 -6.01
CA ALA A 34 0.30 7.84 -5.58
C ALA A 34 1.29 8.60 -6.47
N ALA A 35 2.44 7.99 -6.77
CA ALA A 35 3.44 8.56 -7.67
C ALA A 35 2.91 8.74 -9.10
N CYS A 36 2.10 7.80 -9.61
CA CYS A 36 1.45 7.94 -10.92
C CYS A 36 0.49 9.14 -10.94
N GLY A 37 -0.32 9.30 -9.88
CA GLY A 37 -1.20 10.45 -9.74
C GLY A 37 -0.45 11.77 -9.64
N THR A 38 0.69 11.77 -8.92
CA THR A 38 1.58 12.92 -8.82
C THR A 38 2.16 13.29 -10.17
N ALA A 39 2.74 12.32 -10.90
CA ALA A 39 3.34 12.54 -12.22
C ALA A 39 2.31 13.12 -13.21
N PHE A 40 1.12 12.53 -13.23
CA PHE A 40 0.05 13.02 -14.10
C PHE A 40 -0.39 14.45 -13.78
N GLU A 41 -0.56 14.77 -12.51
CA GLU A 41 -1.08 16.09 -12.12
C GLU A 41 0.00 17.18 -12.14
N VAL A 42 1.26 16.87 -11.81
CA VAL A 42 2.38 17.82 -11.87
C VAL A 42 2.46 18.45 -13.25
N HIS A 43 2.32 17.65 -14.31
CA HIS A 43 2.35 18.12 -15.69
C HIS A 43 1.38 19.27 -15.97
N LYS A 44 0.20 19.27 -15.35
CA LYS A 44 -0.81 20.33 -15.54
C LYS A 44 -0.44 21.68 -14.92
N TRP A 45 0.40 21.68 -13.90
CA TRP A 45 0.70 22.85 -13.08
C TRP A 45 2.15 23.32 -13.19
N LEU A 46 3.02 22.46 -13.75
CA LEU A 46 4.42 22.76 -13.96
C LEU A 46 4.58 23.98 -14.87
N GLY A 47 5.46 24.90 -14.50
CA GLY A 47 5.86 26.02 -15.36
C GLY A 47 6.95 25.60 -16.34
N ASP A 48 7.11 26.34 -17.42
CA ASP A 48 8.14 26.07 -18.45
C ASP A 48 9.57 26.13 -17.89
N ASP A 49 9.77 26.80 -16.76
CA ASP A 49 11.02 26.98 -16.04
C ASP A 49 11.25 25.96 -14.91
N GLN A 50 10.34 25.02 -14.73
CA GLN A 50 10.39 24.03 -13.66
C GLN A 50 10.66 22.63 -14.22
N SER A 51 11.47 21.87 -13.49
CA SER A 51 11.84 20.49 -13.82
C SER A 51 11.27 19.49 -12.82
N VAL A 52 10.95 18.30 -13.33
CA VAL A 52 10.46 17.17 -12.55
C VAL A 52 11.24 15.90 -12.88
N LEU A 53 11.50 15.07 -11.88
CA LEU A 53 12.05 13.73 -12.06
C LEU A 53 11.26 12.73 -11.19
N LEU A 54 10.83 11.64 -11.78
CA LEU A 54 10.31 10.49 -11.04
C LEU A 54 11.38 9.39 -10.99
N VAL A 55 11.63 8.86 -9.80
CA VAL A 55 12.57 7.74 -9.61
C VAL A 55 11.86 6.54 -9.00
N ASP A 56 12.10 5.35 -9.56
CA ASP A 56 11.54 4.10 -9.05
C ASP A 56 12.58 2.97 -9.08
N LYS A 57 12.59 2.14 -8.03
CA LYS A 57 13.49 0.97 -7.96
C LYS A 57 13.14 -0.15 -8.94
N ALA A 58 11.92 -0.15 -9.47
CA ALA A 58 11.42 -1.14 -10.42
C ALA A 58 11.07 -0.46 -11.76
N ALA A 59 10.20 -1.07 -12.54
CA ALA A 59 9.53 -0.42 -13.67
C ALA A 59 8.18 0.15 -13.17
N MET A 60 7.88 1.37 -13.55
CA MET A 60 6.71 2.10 -13.03
C MET A 60 5.40 1.34 -13.24
N GLU A 61 5.23 0.66 -14.38
CA GLU A 61 4.06 -0.16 -14.69
C GLU A 61 3.95 -1.45 -13.86
N ARG A 62 5.01 -1.82 -13.15
CA ARG A 62 5.08 -3.01 -12.28
C ARG A 62 5.33 -2.67 -10.83
N SER A 63 5.35 -1.39 -10.48
CA SER A 63 5.58 -0.92 -9.12
C SER A 63 4.31 -0.78 -8.31
N GLY A 64 4.44 -1.08 -7.01
CA GLY A 64 3.39 -0.92 -6.02
C GLY A 64 2.39 -2.08 -5.95
N ALA A 65 1.50 -2.01 -4.96
CA ALA A 65 0.54 -3.07 -4.65
C ALA A 65 -0.44 -3.36 -5.80
N VAL A 66 -0.85 -2.32 -6.51
CA VAL A 66 -1.82 -2.45 -7.63
C VAL A 66 -1.27 -3.26 -8.81
N ALA A 67 0.06 -3.35 -8.94
CA ALA A 67 0.69 -4.18 -9.97
C ALA A 67 0.48 -5.69 -9.78
N GLN A 68 -0.10 -6.10 -8.65
CA GLN A 68 -0.49 -7.49 -8.36
C GLN A 68 -1.94 -7.81 -8.76
N GLY A 69 -2.65 -6.89 -9.43
CA GLY A 69 -4.00 -7.12 -9.90
C GLY A 69 -5.08 -6.86 -8.83
N LEU A 70 -5.46 -5.61 -8.61
CA LEU A 70 -6.59 -5.27 -7.76
C LEU A 70 -7.87 -5.14 -8.60
N SER A 71 -8.91 -5.84 -8.21
CA SER A 71 -10.20 -5.88 -8.92
C SER A 71 -11.26 -4.90 -8.39
N ALA A 72 -10.97 -4.17 -7.32
CA ALA A 72 -11.90 -3.21 -6.73
C ALA A 72 -11.22 -1.91 -6.33
N ILE A 73 -11.90 -0.79 -6.55
CA ILE A 73 -11.47 0.54 -6.14
C ILE A 73 -12.57 1.23 -5.33
N ASN A 74 -12.15 2.10 -4.41
CA ASN A 74 -13.06 2.92 -3.63
C ASN A 74 -13.30 4.26 -4.31
N THR A 75 -14.53 4.71 -4.24
CA THR A 75 -14.96 6.07 -4.58
C THR A 75 -16.30 6.33 -3.90
N TYR A 76 -16.78 7.56 -3.95
CA TYR A 76 -18.18 7.79 -3.61
C TYR A 76 -19.03 7.99 -4.87
N VAL A 77 -20.33 7.71 -4.75
CA VAL A 77 -21.15 7.44 -5.92
C VAL A 77 -22.49 8.19 -5.86
N GLY A 78 -22.90 8.75 -6.99
CA GLY A 78 -24.23 9.30 -7.19
C GLY A 78 -24.45 10.57 -6.38
N GLU A 79 -25.51 10.61 -5.60
CA GLU A 79 -25.91 11.78 -4.79
C GLU A 79 -25.11 11.94 -3.48
N ASN A 80 -24.12 11.06 -3.22
CA ASN A 80 -23.29 11.21 -2.04
C ASN A 80 -22.35 12.42 -2.16
N ALA A 81 -22.12 13.08 -1.04
CA ALA A 81 -21.20 14.21 -0.89
C ALA A 81 -19.89 13.77 -0.19
N PRO A 82 -18.84 14.60 -0.22
CA PRO A 82 -17.60 14.33 0.53
C PRO A 82 -17.82 14.04 2.02
N GLU A 83 -18.81 14.72 2.64
CA GLU A 83 -19.19 14.49 4.04
C GLU A 83 -19.75 13.08 4.28
N ASP A 84 -20.41 12.49 3.28
CA ASP A 84 -20.87 11.09 3.35
C ASP A 84 -19.69 10.13 3.32
N TYR A 85 -18.65 10.47 2.54
CA TYR A 85 -17.41 9.72 2.51
C TYR A 85 -16.70 9.77 3.87
N VAL A 86 -16.60 10.95 4.48
CA VAL A 86 -16.07 11.12 5.84
C VAL A 86 -16.83 10.28 6.85
N ARG A 87 -18.17 10.33 6.84
CA ARG A 87 -19.01 9.52 7.73
C ARG A 87 -18.75 8.02 7.57
N MET A 88 -18.66 7.55 6.34
CA MET A 88 -18.39 6.14 6.05
C MET A 88 -17.02 5.72 6.62
N VAL A 89 -15.97 6.47 6.34
CA VAL A 89 -14.61 6.17 6.81
C VAL A 89 -14.52 6.25 8.33
N ARG A 90 -15.11 7.29 8.94
CA ARG A 90 -15.18 7.42 10.41
C ARG A 90 -15.83 6.20 11.06
N ASN A 91 -16.96 5.76 10.54
CA ASN A 91 -17.66 4.59 11.07
C ASN A 91 -16.83 3.32 10.92
N ASP A 92 -16.23 3.12 9.74
CA ASP A 92 -15.44 1.93 9.45
C ASP A 92 -14.14 1.85 10.27
N LEU A 93 -13.56 2.98 10.61
CA LEU A 93 -12.31 3.07 11.38
C LEU A 93 -12.54 3.48 12.83
N MET A 94 -13.79 3.46 13.28
CA MET A 94 -14.16 3.70 14.69
C MET A 94 -13.65 5.05 15.21
N GLY A 95 -13.64 6.08 14.37
CA GLY A 95 -13.17 7.41 14.70
C GLY A 95 -11.65 7.63 14.63
N LEU A 96 -10.88 6.59 14.36
CA LEU A 96 -9.41 6.70 14.22
C LEU A 96 -9.04 7.22 12.83
N VAL A 97 -9.34 8.50 12.59
CA VAL A 97 -9.18 9.13 11.26
C VAL A 97 -9.01 10.64 11.38
N ARG A 98 -8.23 11.21 10.48
CA ARG A 98 -8.13 12.64 10.21
C ARG A 98 -9.23 13.04 9.21
N GLU A 99 -10.34 13.56 9.71
CA GLU A 99 -11.53 13.87 8.89
C GLU A 99 -11.28 14.98 7.87
N ASP A 100 -10.39 15.89 8.17
CA ASP A 100 -9.95 16.95 7.25
C ASP A 100 -9.26 16.39 6.00
N LEU A 101 -8.39 15.39 6.18
CA LEU A 101 -7.73 14.69 5.07
C LEU A 101 -8.73 13.86 4.26
N ILE A 102 -9.66 13.16 4.94
CA ILE A 102 -10.69 12.35 4.26
C ILE A 102 -11.68 13.24 3.50
N PHE A 103 -12.03 14.41 4.03
CA PHE A 103 -12.87 15.36 3.32
C PHE A 103 -12.22 15.85 2.04
N ASP A 104 -10.95 16.29 2.14
CA ASP A 104 -10.19 16.74 0.97
C ASP A 104 -10.02 15.62 -0.06
N LEU A 105 -9.74 14.40 0.39
CA LEU A 105 -9.72 13.22 -0.46
C LEU A 105 -11.08 12.97 -1.13
N GLY A 106 -12.17 13.06 -0.36
CA GLY A 106 -13.54 12.90 -0.85
C GLY A 106 -13.90 13.88 -1.98
N CYS A 107 -13.35 15.09 -1.95
CA CYS A 107 -13.52 16.06 -3.03
C CYS A 107 -12.84 15.67 -4.35
N HIS A 108 -11.87 14.74 -4.34
CA HIS A 108 -11.00 14.46 -5.50
C HIS A 108 -10.95 12.99 -5.93
N VAL A 109 -11.44 12.05 -5.12
CA VAL A 109 -11.31 10.61 -5.43
C VAL A 109 -12.11 10.21 -6.66
N ASP A 110 -13.29 10.77 -6.84
CA ASP A 110 -14.15 10.46 -7.99
C ASP A 110 -13.54 10.97 -9.29
N ASP A 111 -12.90 12.13 -9.28
CA ASP A 111 -12.14 12.65 -10.44
C ASP A 111 -11.05 11.68 -10.88
N SER A 112 -10.35 11.04 -9.94
CA SER A 112 -9.34 10.04 -10.28
C SER A 112 -9.94 8.80 -10.96
N VAL A 113 -11.12 8.39 -10.52
CA VAL A 113 -11.83 7.25 -11.13
C VAL A 113 -12.30 7.59 -12.55
N HIS A 114 -12.79 8.81 -12.78
CA HIS A 114 -13.13 9.29 -14.13
C HIS A 114 -11.91 9.33 -15.06
N LEU A 115 -10.75 9.77 -14.57
CA LEU A 115 -9.51 9.72 -15.34
C LEU A 115 -9.14 8.28 -15.74
N PHE A 116 -9.28 7.31 -14.83
CA PHE A 116 -9.03 5.91 -15.17
C PHE A 116 -9.93 5.42 -16.30
N GLU A 117 -11.19 5.84 -16.28
CA GLU A 117 -12.16 5.51 -17.33
C GLU A 117 -11.78 6.16 -18.67
N GLU A 118 -11.39 7.44 -18.64
CA GLU A 118 -10.91 8.17 -19.83
C GLU A 118 -9.66 7.52 -20.45
N TRP A 119 -8.77 6.97 -19.62
CA TRP A 119 -7.58 6.25 -20.08
C TRP A 119 -7.86 4.83 -20.56
N GLY A 120 -9.14 4.42 -20.52
CA GLY A 120 -9.59 3.13 -21.03
C GLY A 120 -9.45 1.97 -20.06
N LEU A 121 -9.36 2.24 -18.73
CA LEU A 121 -9.46 1.18 -17.74
C LEU A 121 -10.81 0.49 -17.89
N PRO A 122 -10.83 -0.84 -18.09
CA PRO A 122 -12.08 -1.58 -18.09
C PRO A 122 -12.72 -1.52 -16.70
N ILE A 123 -13.81 -0.80 -16.59
CA ILE A 123 -14.63 -0.69 -15.38
C ILE A 123 -15.91 -1.47 -15.62
N TRP A 124 -16.38 -2.21 -14.63
CA TRP A 124 -17.62 -2.97 -14.71
C TRP A 124 -18.82 -2.06 -14.90
N LYS A 125 -19.66 -2.38 -15.85
CA LYS A 125 -20.59 -1.42 -16.43
C LYS A 125 -22.05 -1.80 -16.31
N LYS A 126 -22.89 -0.78 -16.62
CA LYS A 126 -24.30 -0.93 -16.90
C LYS A 126 -24.55 -1.98 -17.98
N THR A 127 -25.77 -2.55 -17.96
CA THR A 127 -26.31 -3.36 -19.06
C THR A 127 -26.19 -2.66 -20.42
N ASP A 128 -26.17 -3.42 -21.50
CA ASP A 128 -26.12 -2.88 -22.86
C ASP A 128 -27.25 -1.89 -23.18
N ASP A 129 -28.36 -1.92 -22.43
CA ASP A 129 -29.48 -0.98 -22.51
C ASP A 129 -29.35 0.24 -21.57
N GLY A 130 -28.18 0.44 -20.96
CA GLY A 130 -27.87 1.59 -20.12
C GLY A 130 -28.46 1.57 -18.70
N LYS A 131 -29.11 0.48 -18.28
CA LYS A 131 -29.65 0.36 -16.92
C LYS A 131 -28.57 0.07 -15.89
N ASN A 132 -28.72 0.61 -14.69
CA ASN A 132 -27.82 0.32 -13.59
C ASN A 132 -27.92 -1.15 -13.19
N LEU A 133 -26.77 -1.82 -13.05
CA LEU A 133 -26.69 -3.10 -12.37
C LEU A 133 -26.79 -2.84 -10.85
N ASP A 134 -27.99 -2.74 -10.36
CA ASP A 134 -28.29 -2.55 -8.94
C ASP A 134 -28.62 -3.88 -8.24
N GLY A 135 -28.25 -5.00 -8.85
CA GLY A 135 -28.49 -6.34 -8.34
C GLY A 135 -29.92 -6.82 -8.48
N LYS A 136 -30.75 -6.16 -9.29
CA LYS A 136 -32.12 -6.62 -9.55
C LYS A 136 -32.14 -7.84 -10.47
N LYS A 137 -33.07 -8.71 -10.17
CA LYS A 137 -33.30 -9.95 -10.93
C LYS A 137 -33.44 -9.68 -12.43
N GLY A 138 -32.62 -10.34 -13.25
CA GLY A 138 -32.66 -10.24 -14.71
C GLY A 138 -31.71 -9.21 -15.30
N GLN A 139 -30.92 -8.50 -14.52
CA GLN A 139 -29.85 -7.67 -15.03
C GLN A 139 -28.63 -8.53 -15.34
N LYS A 140 -28.15 -8.48 -16.56
CA LYS A 140 -26.89 -9.14 -16.94
C LYS A 140 -25.72 -8.29 -16.47
N LEU A 141 -24.78 -8.92 -15.77
CA LEU A 141 -23.45 -8.35 -15.60
C LEU A 141 -22.86 -8.15 -17.01
N GLY A 142 -22.76 -6.90 -17.42
CA GLY A 142 -22.26 -6.58 -18.76
C GLY A 142 -20.75 -6.78 -18.81
N THR A 143 -20.28 -7.35 -19.90
CA THR A 143 -18.86 -7.27 -20.26
C THR A 143 -18.48 -5.82 -20.53
N LEU A 144 -17.32 -5.44 -20.05
CA LEU A 144 -16.76 -4.10 -20.17
C LEU A 144 -16.63 -3.66 -21.63
N LYS A 145 -17.45 -2.73 -22.05
CA LYS A 145 -17.28 -2.04 -23.34
C LYS A 145 -16.81 -0.62 -23.09
N SER A 146 -15.80 -0.18 -23.84
CA SER A 146 -15.34 1.21 -23.82
C SER A 146 -16.52 2.18 -23.98
N GLY A 147 -16.61 3.19 -23.12
CA GLY A 147 -17.62 4.25 -23.21
C GLY A 147 -18.93 4.05 -22.43
N ALA A 148 -19.14 2.96 -21.69
CA ALA A 148 -20.31 2.82 -20.84
C ALA A 148 -20.02 3.26 -19.38
N GLN A 149 -21.03 3.68 -18.62
CA GLN A 149 -20.88 4.14 -17.24
C GLN A 149 -20.50 2.99 -16.28
N PRO A 150 -19.63 3.18 -15.30
CA PRO A 150 -19.20 2.12 -14.39
C PRO A 150 -20.36 1.52 -13.58
N VAL A 151 -20.29 0.22 -13.35
CA VAL A 151 -21.17 -0.47 -12.41
C VAL A 151 -20.54 -0.37 -11.03
N ARG A 152 -21.31 0.17 -10.11
CA ARG A 152 -20.90 0.33 -8.73
C ARG A 152 -21.57 -0.76 -7.88
N THR A 153 -20.77 -1.65 -7.34
CA THR A 153 -21.23 -2.80 -6.54
C THR A 153 -21.68 -2.45 -5.14
N GLY A 154 -21.60 -1.18 -4.78
CA GLY A 154 -22.04 -0.62 -3.51
C GLY A 154 -21.96 0.89 -3.55
N LYS A 155 -22.21 1.54 -2.42
CA LYS A 155 -22.13 3.01 -2.34
C LYS A 155 -20.70 3.55 -2.56
N TRP A 156 -19.69 2.73 -2.30
CA TRP A 156 -18.30 3.15 -2.14
C TRP A 156 -17.28 2.35 -2.95
N GLN A 157 -17.73 1.35 -3.68
CA GLN A 157 -16.84 0.48 -4.45
C GLN A 157 -17.29 0.30 -5.89
N ILE A 158 -16.29 0.17 -6.78
CA ILE A 158 -16.48 -0.17 -8.18
C ILE A 158 -15.58 -1.37 -8.48
N MET A 159 -16.10 -2.35 -9.22
CA MET A 159 -15.29 -3.44 -9.77
C MET A 159 -14.60 -2.98 -11.05
N ILE A 160 -13.37 -3.43 -11.25
CA ILE A 160 -12.52 -3.09 -12.38
C ILE A 160 -11.75 -4.33 -12.86
N ASN A 161 -11.15 -4.23 -14.04
CA ASN A 161 -10.16 -5.22 -14.49
C ASN A 161 -8.82 -4.93 -13.82
N GLY A 162 -8.41 -5.79 -12.89
CA GLY A 162 -7.20 -5.62 -12.09
C GLY A 162 -5.92 -5.80 -12.88
N GLU A 163 -5.90 -6.68 -13.89
CA GLU A 163 -4.73 -7.00 -14.70
C GLU A 163 -4.17 -5.78 -15.44
N SER A 164 -5.03 -4.99 -16.04
CA SER A 164 -4.65 -3.81 -16.84
C SER A 164 -4.48 -2.53 -16.02
N TYR A 165 -5.02 -2.48 -14.82
CA TYR A 165 -5.16 -1.26 -14.03
C TYR A 165 -3.85 -0.50 -13.83
N LYS A 166 -2.84 -1.15 -13.26
CA LYS A 166 -1.56 -0.49 -12.99
C LYS A 166 -0.84 -0.03 -14.26
N ARG A 167 -0.91 -0.81 -15.32
CA ARG A 167 -0.29 -0.48 -16.60
C ARG A 167 -0.89 0.78 -17.22
N ILE A 168 -2.21 0.87 -17.27
CA ILE A 168 -2.93 2.03 -17.81
C ILE A 168 -2.61 3.31 -17.03
N VAL A 169 -2.67 3.24 -15.71
CA VAL A 169 -2.38 4.41 -14.86
C VAL A 169 -0.91 4.83 -14.92
N ALA A 170 0.01 3.87 -15.01
CA ALA A 170 1.43 4.17 -15.17
C ALA A 170 1.73 4.80 -16.53
N GLU A 171 1.13 4.30 -17.59
CA GLU A 171 1.28 4.87 -18.94
C GLU A 171 0.80 6.31 -18.99
N ALA A 172 -0.35 6.61 -18.40
CA ALA A 172 -0.85 7.99 -18.31
C ALA A 172 0.13 8.92 -17.59
N GLY A 173 0.73 8.46 -16.48
CA GLY A 173 1.77 9.22 -15.77
C GLY A 173 3.04 9.41 -16.59
N LYS A 174 3.51 8.36 -17.28
CA LYS A 174 4.69 8.41 -18.16
C LYS A 174 4.49 9.39 -19.32
N LEU A 175 3.36 9.31 -19.98
CA LEU A 175 3.02 10.21 -21.10
C LEU A 175 2.92 11.67 -20.64
N ALA A 176 2.45 11.91 -19.41
CA ALA A 176 2.28 13.25 -18.88
C ALA A 176 3.62 13.97 -18.65
N ILE A 177 4.58 13.33 -18.00
CA ILE A 177 5.87 13.98 -17.68
C ILE A 177 6.98 13.70 -18.70
N GLY A 178 6.77 12.75 -19.63
CA GLY A 178 7.78 12.33 -20.60
C GLY A 178 8.78 11.31 -20.03
N GLU A 179 9.22 10.38 -20.87
CA GLU A 179 10.12 9.28 -20.48
C GLU A 179 11.49 9.76 -19.99
N ASP A 180 12.00 10.87 -20.52
CA ASP A 180 13.30 11.46 -20.11
C ASP A 180 13.29 11.96 -18.66
N ASN A 181 12.11 12.18 -18.09
CA ASN A 181 11.91 12.60 -16.71
C ASN A 181 11.58 11.43 -15.77
N ILE A 182 11.87 10.19 -16.21
CA ILE A 182 11.63 8.97 -15.43
C ILE A 182 12.94 8.18 -15.33
N LEU A 183 13.37 7.94 -14.11
CA LEU A 183 14.55 7.13 -13.80
C LEU A 183 14.10 5.84 -13.11
N GLU A 184 13.85 4.82 -13.90
CA GLU A 184 13.56 3.48 -13.40
C GLU A 184 14.83 2.76 -12.95
N ARG A 185 14.69 1.72 -12.12
CA ARG A 185 15.80 0.92 -11.59
C ARG A 185 16.74 1.72 -10.69
N CYS A 186 16.29 2.84 -10.15
CA CYS A 186 16.97 3.64 -9.16
C CYS A 186 16.40 3.40 -7.77
N PHE A 187 17.18 2.82 -6.88
CA PHE A 187 16.80 2.55 -5.49
C PHE A 187 17.30 3.69 -4.60
N ILE A 188 16.40 4.54 -4.15
CA ILE A 188 16.70 5.59 -3.16
C ILE A 188 16.84 4.93 -1.78
N VAL A 189 17.92 5.26 -1.07
CA VAL A 189 18.25 4.70 0.25
C VAL A 189 18.20 5.73 1.37
N GLU A 190 18.53 7.00 1.08
CA GLU A 190 18.50 8.08 2.06
C GLU A 190 17.96 9.36 1.44
N LEU A 191 17.24 10.14 2.26
CA LEU A 191 16.86 11.53 1.97
C LEU A 191 17.91 12.46 2.57
N LEU A 192 18.07 13.63 1.97
CA LEU A 192 19.12 14.57 2.33
C LEU A 192 18.52 15.93 2.70
N LEU A 193 18.91 16.45 3.85
CA LEU A 193 18.53 17.79 4.29
C LEU A 193 19.49 18.85 3.73
N ASP A 194 19.02 20.07 3.68
CA ASP A 194 19.81 21.22 3.28
C ASP A 194 20.86 21.59 4.34
N ALA A 195 22.03 22.03 3.89
CA ALA A 195 23.12 22.43 4.77
C ALA A 195 22.89 23.79 5.43
N ASN A 196 22.11 24.66 4.83
CA ASN A 196 21.94 26.06 5.22
C ASN A 196 20.57 26.38 5.77
N GLU A 197 19.55 25.65 5.29
CA GLU A 197 18.15 25.84 5.67
C GLU A 197 17.70 24.73 6.62
N GLU A 198 17.40 25.10 7.85
CA GLU A 198 16.98 24.14 8.88
C GLU A 198 15.70 23.39 8.49
N ASN A 199 15.68 22.09 8.75
CA ASN A 199 14.51 21.22 8.52
C ASN A 199 13.97 21.28 7.08
N GLN A 200 14.81 21.51 6.09
CA GLN A 200 14.45 21.62 4.67
C GLN A 200 14.99 20.41 3.90
N ILE A 201 14.12 19.77 3.12
CA ILE A 201 14.57 18.74 2.17
C ILE A 201 15.42 19.37 1.05
N ALA A 202 16.48 18.70 0.65
CA ALA A 202 17.37 19.16 -0.40
C ALA A 202 17.72 18.11 -1.45
N GLY A 203 17.43 16.83 -1.18
CA GLY A 203 17.74 15.80 -2.16
C GLY A 203 17.59 14.38 -1.63
N ALA A 204 18.10 13.45 -2.43
CA ALA A 204 18.16 12.04 -2.12
C ALA A 204 19.38 11.38 -2.74
N VAL A 205 19.83 10.27 -2.16
CA VAL A 205 20.89 9.43 -2.72
C VAL A 205 20.39 7.99 -2.87
N GLY A 206 20.83 7.35 -3.95
CA GLY A 206 20.45 5.98 -4.27
C GLY A 206 21.44 5.32 -5.22
N PHE A 207 21.11 4.11 -5.65
CA PHE A 207 21.94 3.34 -6.57
C PHE A 207 21.10 2.68 -7.67
N SER A 208 21.75 2.37 -8.78
CA SER A 208 21.14 1.56 -9.83
C SER A 208 21.07 0.08 -9.40
N VAL A 209 19.90 -0.55 -9.59
CA VAL A 209 19.73 -1.99 -9.38
C VAL A 209 20.22 -2.82 -10.58
N ARG A 210 20.76 -2.18 -11.61
CA ARG A 210 21.25 -2.82 -12.84
C ARG A 210 22.71 -2.54 -13.14
N GLU A 211 23.18 -1.36 -12.77
CA GLU A 211 24.50 -0.85 -13.12
C GLU A 211 25.32 -0.54 -11.87
N ASN A 212 26.64 -0.47 -12.00
CA ASN A 212 27.51 -0.04 -10.93
C ASN A 212 27.52 1.50 -10.84
N LYS A 213 26.41 2.08 -10.39
CA LYS A 213 26.17 3.51 -10.41
C LYS A 213 25.45 4.00 -9.15
N VAL A 214 25.88 5.14 -8.63
CA VAL A 214 25.22 5.92 -7.57
C VAL A 214 24.59 7.16 -8.18
N PHE A 215 23.38 7.47 -7.74
CA PHE A 215 22.66 8.69 -8.08
C PHE A 215 22.61 9.62 -6.88
N ILE A 216 23.03 10.88 -7.07
CA ILE A 216 22.86 11.98 -6.12
C ILE A 216 21.92 12.97 -6.77
N ILE A 217 20.75 13.18 -6.19
CA ILE A 217 19.69 13.99 -6.80
C ILE A 217 19.34 15.12 -5.85
N LYS A 218 19.59 16.36 -6.25
CA LYS A 218 19.16 17.56 -5.54
C LYS A 218 17.76 17.98 -5.97
N CYS A 219 16.96 18.51 -5.05
CA CYS A 219 15.63 19.01 -5.39
C CYS A 219 15.16 20.10 -4.41
N LYS A 220 14.27 20.98 -4.88
CA LYS A 220 13.63 22.00 -4.04
C LYS A 220 12.51 21.41 -3.18
N THR A 221 11.81 20.44 -3.73
CA THR A 221 10.72 19.72 -3.06
C THR A 221 10.68 18.27 -3.50
N MET A 222 10.20 17.40 -2.62
CA MET A 222 10.19 15.96 -2.82
C MET A 222 8.90 15.33 -2.35
N MET A 223 8.40 14.33 -3.10
CA MET A 223 7.41 13.39 -2.62
C MET A 223 8.06 12.03 -2.37
N VAL A 224 7.78 11.41 -1.23
CA VAL A 224 8.10 10.02 -0.97
C VAL A 224 6.82 9.19 -0.93
N ALA A 225 6.66 8.30 -1.91
CA ALA A 225 5.49 7.44 -2.12
C ALA A 225 5.90 5.99 -2.39
N CYS A 226 6.74 5.41 -1.51
CA CYS A 226 7.28 4.05 -1.63
C CYS A 226 6.38 2.98 -1.00
N GLY A 227 5.10 3.30 -0.71
CA GLY A 227 4.15 2.40 -0.07
C GLY A 227 4.36 2.29 1.44
N GLY A 228 3.67 1.32 2.06
CA GLY A 228 3.71 1.05 3.48
C GLY A 228 4.71 -0.05 3.87
N ALA A 229 4.39 -0.80 4.94
CA ALA A 229 5.21 -1.91 5.42
C ALA A 229 4.36 -3.17 5.59
N VAL A 230 4.59 -4.15 4.73
CA VAL A 230 3.92 -5.45 4.74
C VAL A 230 4.90 -6.61 4.93
N ASN A 231 6.16 -6.43 4.61
CA ASN A 231 7.18 -7.47 4.68
C ASN A 231 8.20 -7.17 5.79
N ILE A 232 7.71 -6.98 7.00
CA ILE A 232 8.51 -6.75 8.21
C ILE A 232 8.28 -7.84 9.28
N TYR A 233 7.26 -8.67 9.08
CA TYR A 233 6.95 -9.80 9.96
C TYR A 233 7.14 -11.12 9.22
N GLN A 234 7.40 -12.19 9.98
CA GLN A 234 7.45 -13.52 9.39
C GLN A 234 6.04 -13.95 8.98
N PRO A 235 5.81 -14.31 7.72
CA PRO A 235 4.51 -14.80 7.27
C PRO A 235 4.10 -16.09 8.01
N ARG A 236 2.81 -16.20 8.33
CA ARG A 236 2.24 -17.35 9.07
C ARG A 236 1.89 -18.54 8.19
N SER A 237 2.12 -18.48 6.87
CA SER A 237 1.78 -19.59 5.98
C SER A 237 2.70 -20.80 6.17
N VAL A 238 2.14 -21.97 5.95
CA VAL A 238 2.90 -23.22 5.87
C VAL A 238 3.96 -23.12 4.75
N GLY A 239 5.15 -23.66 4.97
CA GLY A 239 6.24 -23.60 4.00
C GLY A 239 6.97 -22.28 4.00
N GLU A 240 7.01 -21.62 5.17
CA GLU A 240 7.89 -20.49 5.49
C GLU A 240 7.52 -19.15 4.86
N GLY A 241 6.48 -19.08 4.07
CA GLY A 241 5.91 -17.83 3.58
C GLY A 241 6.84 -16.89 2.84
N LYS A 242 8.06 -17.31 2.55
CA LYS A 242 9.05 -16.49 1.85
C LYS A 242 8.51 -16.01 0.52
N GLY A 243 8.29 -14.71 0.40
CA GLY A 243 7.71 -14.13 -0.79
C GLY A 243 6.18 -14.31 -0.94
N ARG A 244 5.48 -14.71 0.10
CA ARG A 244 4.01 -14.90 0.11
C ARG A 244 3.27 -13.80 0.84
N ALA A 245 3.78 -12.58 0.85
CA ALA A 245 3.00 -11.43 1.28
C ALA A 245 1.93 -11.09 0.24
N TRP A 246 0.78 -10.62 0.68
CA TRP A 246 -0.27 -10.16 -0.24
C TRP A 246 0.16 -8.95 -1.06
N TYR A 247 0.97 -8.07 -0.50
CA TYR A 247 1.62 -6.96 -1.21
C TYR A 247 3.03 -7.34 -1.65
N PRO A 248 3.65 -6.54 -2.52
CA PRO A 248 5.03 -6.76 -2.91
C PRO A 248 5.96 -6.86 -1.70
N VAL A 249 6.81 -7.88 -1.68
CA VAL A 249 7.78 -8.12 -0.58
C VAL A 249 8.76 -6.96 -0.36
N TRP A 250 8.88 -6.06 -1.31
CA TRP A 250 9.70 -4.85 -1.23
C TRP A 250 9.01 -3.68 -0.53
N ASN A 251 7.74 -3.82 -0.14
CA ASN A 251 7.02 -2.89 0.75
C ASN A 251 7.45 -3.13 2.20
N ALA A 252 8.64 -2.68 2.54
CA ALA A 252 9.28 -2.93 3.83
C ALA A 252 9.41 -1.67 4.71
N GLY A 253 8.59 -0.64 4.49
CA GLY A 253 8.54 0.55 5.31
C GLY A 253 9.49 1.68 4.91
N SER A 254 10.01 1.66 3.68
CA SER A 254 10.96 2.69 3.20
C SER A 254 10.42 4.11 3.33
N THR A 255 9.12 4.34 3.05
CA THR A 255 8.49 5.67 3.22
C THR A 255 8.66 6.16 4.66
N TYR A 256 8.29 5.34 5.63
CA TYR A 256 8.36 5.73 7.04
C TYR A 256 9.80 5.92 7.51
N THR A 257 10.67 4.97 7.19
CA THR A 257 12.06 4.98 7.67
C THR A 257 12.86 6.15 7.11
N MET A 258 12.80 6.39 5.80
CA MET A 258 13.54 7.49 5.18
C MET A 258 13.07 8.85 5.68
N CYS A 259 11.74 9.05 5.76
CA CYS A 259 11.18 10.31 6.23
C CYS A 259 11.45 10.55 7.73
N MET A 260 11.35 9.50 8.57
CA MET A 260 11.68 9.58 10.00
C MET A 260 13.15 9.95 10.23
N LYS A 261 14.06 9.41 9.44
CA LYS A 261 15.51 9.72 9.55
C LYS A 261 15.83 11.18 9.31
N VAL A 262 15.07 11.89 8.50
CA VAL A 262 15.19 13.33 8.27
C VAL A 262 14.33 14.17 9.20
N GLY A 263 13.69 13.57 10.20
CA GLY A 263 12.93 14.27 11.24
C GLY A 263 11.44 14.42 10.99
N ALA A 264 10.87 13.79 9.96
CA ALA A 264 9.43 13.81 9.76
C ALA A 264 8.71 13.04 10.86
N GLU A 265 7.65 13.62 11.40
CA GLU A 265 6.82 13.00 12.43
C GLU A 265 5.93 11.90 11.83
N LEU A 266 5.73 10.84 12.63
CA LEU A 266 4.85 9.73 12.34
C LEU A 266 3.60 9.80 13.23
N THR A 267 2.49 9.26 12.76
CA THR A 267 1.24 9.17 13.51
C THR A 267 0.57 7.83 13.33
N MET A 268 -0.19 7.40 14.34
CA MET A 268 -1.00 6.17 14.32
C MET A 268 -0.21 4.89 14.00
N MET A 269 1.09 4.84 14.29
CA MET A 269 1.94 3.67 13.99
C MET A 269 1.58 2.44 14.82
N GLU A 270 0.84 2.59 15.91
CA GLU A 270 0.24 1.50 16.69
C GLU A 270 -0.93 0.83 15.94
N ASN A 271 -1.56 1.51 14.99
CA ASN A 271 -2.64 0.97 14.20
C ASN A 271 -2.11 0.08 13.07
N ARG A 272 -2.56 -1.14 13.06
CA ARG A 272 -2.13 -2.16 12.10
C ARG A 272 -3.34 -2.75 11.40
N PHE A 273 -3.21 -2.98 10.11
CA PHE A 273 -4.22 -3.68 9.34
C PHE A 273 -3.92 -5.18 9.33
N THR A 274 -4.83 -5.98 9.89
CA THR A 274 -4.72 -7.44 9.90
C THR A 274 -5.76 -8.03 8.94
N PRO A 275 -5.38 -8.36 7.71
CA PRO A 275 -6.31 -8.92 6.74
C PRO A 275 -6.69 -10.36 7.06
N ALA A 276 -7.93 -10.73 6.73
CA ALA A 276 -8.34 -12.13 6.63
C ALA A 276 -8.01 -12.68 5.24
N ARG A 277 -7.49 -13.90 5.17
CA ARG A 277 -7.14 -14.60 3.94
C ARG A 277 -7.50 -16.08 4.03
N PHE A 278 -7.65 -16.73 2.90
CA PHE A 278 -7.66 -18.19 2.88
C PHE A 278 -6.34 -18.73 3.40
N LYS A 279 -6.41 -19.71 4.26
CA LYS A 279 -5.23 -20.28 4.90
C LYS A 279 -4.28 -20.89 3.87
N ASP A 280 -3.00 -20.74 4.13
CA ASP A 280 -1.87 -21.30 3.39
C ASP A 280 -1.69 -20.81 1.94
N GLY A 281 -2.74 -20.35 1.28
CA GLY A 281 -2.70 -19.82 -0.08
C GLY A 281 -2.71 -18.30 -0.17
N TYR A 282 -3.05 -17.61 0.91
CA TYR A 282 -3.20 -16.14 0.99
C TYR A 282 -4.24 -15.55 0.02
N GLY A 283 -5.14 -16.39 -0.49
CA GLY A 283 -6.20 -15.92 -1.38
C GLY A 283 -7.09 -14.87 -0.74
N PRO A 284 -7.49 -13.84 -1.51
CA PRO A 284 -8.36 -12.77 -1.03
C PRO A 284 -9.75 -13.31 -0.71
N VAL A 285 -10.32 -12.85 0.39
CA VAL A 285 -11.68 -13.23 0.82
C VAL A 285 -12.74 -12.22 0.38
N GLY A 286 -12.32 -11.08 -0.16
CA GLY A 286 -13.20 -9.95 -0.49
C GLY A 286 -14.29 -10.30 -1.49
N ALA A 287 -13.98 -10.94 -2.59
CA ALA A 287 -14.94 -11.36 -3.61
C ALA A 287 -16.02 -12.30 -3.03
N TRP A 288 -15.62 -13.22 -2.16
CA TRP A 288 -16.55 -14.16 -1.51
C TRP A 288 -17.54 -13.47 -0.58
N PHE A 289 -17.10 -12.42 0.14
CA PHE A 289 -18.02 -11.61 0.94
C PHE A 289 -18.90 -10.69 0.11
N LEU A 290 -18.34 -10.05 -0.90
CA LEU A 290 -19.04 -9.03 -1.69
C LEU A 290 -19.94 -9.63 -2.77
N LEU A 291 -19.41 -10.55 -3.57
CA LEU A 291 -20.10 -11.14 -4.71
C LEU A 291 -20.99 -12.33 -4.30
N PHE A 292 -20.45 -13.25 -3.53
CA PHE A 292 -21.16 -14.47 -3.13
C PHE A 292 -21.90 -14.34 -1.80
N LYS A 293 -21.63 -13.28 -1.03
CA LYS A 293 -22.21 -13.07 0.31
C LYS A 293 -22.03 -14.25 1.24
N ALA A 294 -20.89 -14.93 1.09
CA ALA A 294 -20.53 -16.06 1.91
C ALA A 294 -20.43 -15.63 3.38
N LYS A 295 -20.90 -16.51 4.27
CA LYS A 295 -20.80 -16.31 5.71
C LYS A 295 -19.53 -16.96 6.25
N THR A 296 -19.10 -16.50 7.42
CA THR A 296 -18.07 -17.17 8.19
C THR A 296 -18.70 -18.04 9.25
N LEU A 297 -18.20 -19.26 9.38
CA LEU A 297 -18.57 -20.21 10.41
C LEU A 297 -17.42 -20.38 11.39
N ASN A 298 -17.72 -20.59 12.66
CA ASN A 298 -16.74 -21.03 13.64
C ASN A 298 -16.45 -22.53 13.51
N GLY A 299 -15.55 -23.06 14.32
CA GLY A 299 -15.18 -24.48 14.32
C GLY A 299 -16.32 -25.44 14.74
N LEU A 300 -17.42 -24.90 15.27
CA LEU A 300 -18.64 -25.67 15.57
C LEU A 300 -19.60 -25.72 14.37
N GLY A 301 -19.26 -25.07 13.27
CA GLY A 301 -20.11 -24.94 12.08
C GLY A 301 -21.22 -23.89 12.20
N GLU A 302 -21.12 -22.97 13.15
CA GLU A 302 -22.13 -21.96 13.43
C GLU A 302 -21.76 -20.60 12.81
N PRO A 303 -22.69 -19.88 12.17
CA PRO A 303 -22.48 -18.50 11.73
C PRO A 303 -22.50 -17.58 12.95
N TYR A 304 -21.36 -17.01 13.30
CA TYR A 304 -21.17 -16.26 14.54
C TYR A 304 -21.39 -14.75 14.43
N ALA A 305 -21.25 -14.16 13.24
CA ALA A 305 -21.24 -12.71 13.08
C ALA A 305 -22.52 -11.98 13.55
N GLY A 306 -23.67 -12.67 13.59
CA GLY A 306 -24.93 -12.14 14.09
C GLY A 306 -25.37 -12.71 15.43
N SER A 307 -24.54 -13.51 16.10
CA SER A 307 -24.86 -14.12 17.40
C SER A 307 -24.95 -13.07 18.51
N ASP A 308 -25.63 -13.42 19.61
CA ASP A 308 -25.75 -12.51 20.75
C ASP A 308 -24.38 -12.29 21.44
N ALA A 309 -23.50 -13.29 21.41
CA ALA A 309 -22.13 -13.15 21.88
C ALA A 309 -21.33 -12.15 21.03
N ALA A 310 -21.47 -12.19 19.71
CA ALA A 310 -20.83 -11.24 18.81
C ALA A 310 -21.37 -9.82 19.00
N LYS A 311 -22.67 -9.66 19.21
CA LYS A 311 -23.28 -8.35 19.52
C LYS A 311 -22.75 -7.80 20.84
N ALA A 312 -22.74 -8.60 21.90
CA ALA A 312 -22.23 -8.20 23.20
C ALA A 312 -20.74 -7.84 23.15
N GLU A 313 -19.94 -8.54 22.33
CA GLU A 313 -18.54 -8.18 22.11
C GLU A 313 -18.41 -6.82 21.42
N LEU A 314 -19.19 -6.55 20.38
CA LEU A 314 -19.12 -5.29 19.64
C LEU A 314 -19.67 -4.09 20.41
N GLU A 315 -20.63 -4.29 21.33
CA GLU A 315 -21.15 -3.24 22.23
C GLU A 315 -20.05 -2.61 23.09
N LYS A 316 -18.98 -3.32 23.38
CA LYS A 316 -17.82 -2.78 24.10
C LYS A 316 -17.12 -1.64 23.37
N TYR A 317 -17.32 -1.54 22.07
CA TYR A 317 -16.70 -0.55 21.20
C TYR A 317 -17.67 0.57 20.79
N ALA A 318 -18.84 0.69 21.46
CA ALA A 318 -19.70 1.86 21.32
C ALA A 318 -18.92 3.15 21.68
N PRO A 319 -19.22 4.30 21.06
CA PRO A 319 -20.44 4.69 20.36
C PRO A 319 -20.49 4.31 18.86
N TYR A 320 -19.44 3.74 18.33
CA TYR A 320 -19.39 3.38 16.90
C TYR A 320 -20.14 2.08 16.57
N GLY A 321 -20.63 1.36 17.60
CA GLY A 321 -21.34 0.08 17.51
C GLY A 321 -22.74 0.13 16.90
N THR A 322 -23.26 1.30 16.52
CA THR A 322 -24.51 1.42 15.75
C THR A 322 -24.30 1.21 14.25
N ALA A 323 -23.06 1.20 13.78
CA ALA A 323 -22.75 0.81 12.42
C ALA A 323 -23.03 -0.69 12.24
N ALA A 324 -23.68 -1.07 11.16
CA ALA A 324 -23.78 -2.47 10.76
C ALA A 324 -22.38 -3.09 10.74
N ILE A 325 -22.24 -4.36 11.12
CA ILE A 325 -20.96 -5.08 11.13
C ILE A 325 -20.49 -5.30 9.68
N THR A 326 -20.23 -4.23 8.99
CA THR A 326 -19.69 -4.26 7.64
C THR A 326 -18.19 -3.92 7.62
N PRO A 327 -17.67 -3.16 8.59
CA PRO A 327 -16.29 -2.77 8.54
C PRO A 327 -15.36 -3.99 8.60
N THR A 328 -14.35 -3.98 7.79
CA THR A 328 -13.34 -5.04 7.74
C THR A 328 -12.69 -5.27 9.11
N CYS A 329 -12.45 -4.19 9.87
CA CYS A 329 -11.86 -4.25 11.20
C CYS A 329 -12.75 -5.01 12.19
N LEU A 330 -14.06 -4.72 12.27
CA LEU A 330 -14.99 -5.41 13.19
C LEU A 330 -15.22 -6.87 12.80
N ARG A 331 -15.30 -7.16 11.50
CA ARG A 331 -15.38 -8.54 11.02
C ARG A 331 -14.16 -9.35 11.42
N ASN A 332 -12.96 -8.80 11.22
CA ASN A 332 -11.72 -9.46 11.59
C ASN A 332 -11.57 -9.57 13.12
N HIS A 333 -12.05 -8.58 13.87
CA HIS A 333 -12.10 -8.64 15.32
C HIS A 333 -12.97 -9.80 15.82
N LEU A 334 -14.18 -9.97 15.28
CA LEU A 334 -15.05 -11.09 15.63
C LEU A 334 -14.42 -12.44 15.29
N MET A 335 -13.72 -12.55 14.17
CA MET A 335 -12.95 -13.75 13.83
C MET A 335 -11.92 -14.09 14.91
N LEU A 336 -11.17 -13.08 15.34
CA LEU A 336 -10.17 -13.24 16.41
C LEU A 336 -10.81 -13.58 17.76
N PHE A 337 -11.96 -12.98 18.05
CA PHE A 337 -12.75 -13.28 19.24
C PHE A 337 -13.15 -14.77 19.29
N GLU A 338 -13.72 -15.32 18.21
CA GLU A 338 -14.08 -16.73 18.13
C GLU A 338 -12.85 -17.64 18.31
N MET A 339 -11.73 -17.30 17.70
CA MET A 339 -10.48 -18.07 17.85
C MET A 339 -9.95 -18.01 19.28
N LYS A 340 -9.99 -16.85 19.92
CA LYS A 340 -9.55 -16.65 21.30
C LYS A 340 -10.40 -17.43 22.30
N GLU A 341 -11.71 -17.52 22.05
CA GLU A 341 -12.66 -18.28 22.86
C GLU A 341 -12.62 -19.81 22.58
N GLY A 342 -11.66 -20.26 21.78
CA GLY A 342 -11.47 -21.69 21.47
C GLY A 342 -12.47 -22.26 20.46
N ARG A 343 -13.21 -21.42 19.76
CA ARG A 343 -14.16 -21.83 18.72
C ARG A 343 -13.60 -21.72 17.30
N GLY A 344 -12.28 -21.65 17.13
CA GLY A 344 -11.63 -21.85 15.84
C GLY A 344 -11.65 -23.32 15.39
N PRO A 345 -11.28 -23.62 14.12
CA PRO A 345 -10.91 -22.68 13.06
C PRO A 345 -12.10 -21.89 12.49
N ILE A 346 -11.80 -20.85 11.72
CA ILE A 346 -12.81 -20.07 11.02
C ILE A 346 -12.92 -20.55 9.58
N ILE A 347 -14.13 -20.79 9.13
CA ILE A 347 -14.43 -21.38 7.84
C ILE A 347 -15.22 -20.39 6.99
N MET A 348 -14.83 -20.23 5.74
CA MET A 348 -15.64 -19.52 4.73
C MET A 348 -16.65 -20.49 4.15
N ASP A 349 -17.93 -20.22 4.35
CA ASP A 349 -19.04 -21.07 3.85
C ASP A 349 -19.37 -20.75 2.38
N THR A 350 -18.48 -21.20 1.51
CA THR A 350 -18.62 -21.01 0.06
C THR A 350 -19.68 -21.93 -0.53
N VAL A 351 -19.79 -23.14 -0.01
CA VAL A 351 -20.75 -24.16 -0.48
C VAL A 351 -22.18 -23.68 -0.34
N THR A 352 -22.57 -23.23 0.84
CA THR A 352 -23.92 -22.71 1.07
C THR A 352 -24.18 -21.45 0.26
N ALA A 353 -23.21 -20.54 0.20
CA ALA A 353 -23.36 -19.29 -0.54
C ALA A 353 -23.64 -19.52 -2.02
N LEU A 354 -22.86 -20.37 -2.68
CA LEU A 354 -23.07 -20.69 -4.10
C LEU A 354 -24.37 -21.45 -4.34
N ALA A 355 -24.73 -22.36 -3.43
CA ALA A 355 -26.02 -23.07 -3.52
C ALA A 355 -27.22 -22.12 -3.40
N GLU A 356 -27.17 -21.13 -2.50
CA GLU A 356 -28.22 -20.12 -2.38
C GLU A 356 -28.31 -19.21 -3.61
N LEU A 357 -27.20 -18.78 -4.16
CA LEU A 357 -27.17 -18.01 -5.40
C LEU A 357 -27.75 -18.81 -6.58
N GLY A 358 -27.44 -20.11 -6.67
CA GLY A 358 -27.99 -21.01 -7.70
C GLY A 358 -29.50 -21.18 -7.67
N LYS A 359 -30.16 -20.82 -6.56
CA LYS A 359 -31.65 -20.80 -6.50
C LYS A 359 -32.28 -19.55 -7.15
N THR A 360 -31.49 -18.47 -7.28
CA THR A 360 -31.98 -17.15 -7.72
C THR A 360 -31.36 -16.70 -9.04
N MET A 361 -30.22 -17.25 -9.43
CA MET A 361 -29.51 -16.96 -10.66
C MET A 361 -29.60 -18.12 -11.64
N ASP A 362 -29.58 -17.83 -12.94
CA ASP A 362 -29.43 -18.89 -13.91
C ASP A 362 -27.99 -19.45 -13.89
N LYS A 363 -27.81 -20.65 -14.46
CA LYS A 363 -26.52 -21.35 -14.45
C LYS A 363 -25.39 -20.55 -15.14
N LYS A 364 -25.74 -19.76 -16.15
CA LYS A 364 -24.78 -18.95 -16.91
C LYS A 364 -24.33 -17.73 -16.10
N GLU A 365 -25.27 -17.08 -15.43
CA GLU A 365 -25.00 -15.95 -14.53
C GLU A 365 -24.14 -16.39 -13.35
N LEU A 366 -24.46 -17.51 -12.71
CA LEU A 366 -23.66 -18.03 -11.60
C LEU A 366 -22.24 -18.38 -12.05
N LYS A 367 -22.10 -19.04 -13.20
CA LYS A 367 -20.79 -19.39 -13.73
C LYS A 367 -19.95 -18.18 -14.13
N HIS A 368 -20.59 -17.11 -14.59
CA HIS A 368 -19.92 -15.85 -14.85
C HIS A 368 -19.42 -15.21 -13.55
N LEU A 369 -20.24 -15.19 -12.51
CA LEU A 369 -19.86 -14.67 -11.20
C LEU A 369 -18.70 -15.46 -10.57
N GLU A 370 -18.69 -16.78 -10.73
CA GLU A 370 -17.56 -17.65 -10.32
C GLU A 370 -16.28 -17.32 -11.10
N SER A 371 -16.38 -17.11 -12.42
CA SER A 371 -15.26 -16.73 -13.27
C SER A 371 -14.57 -15.46 -12.78
N GLU A 372 -15.34 -14.45 -12.40
CA GLU A 372 -14.85 -13.19 -11.88
C GLU A 372 -14.07 -13.37 -10.57
N ALA A 373 -14.55 -14.24 -9.68
CA ALA A 373 -13.83 -14.54 -8.45
C ALA A 373 -12.51 -15.29 -8.74
N TRP A 374 -12.49 -16.16 -9.74
CA TRP A 374 -11.26 -16.83 -10.15
C TRP A 374 -10.26 -15.88 -10.79
N GLU A 375 -10.71 -14.90 -11.57
CA GLU A 375 -9.84 -13.83 -12.09
C GLU A 375 -9.20 -13.05 -10.94
N ASP A 376 -9.97 -12.67 -9.92
CA ASP A 376 -9.45 -12.00 -8.73
C ASP A 376 -8.34 -12.81 -8.03
N PHE A 377 -8.50 -14.12 -7.93
CA PHE A 377 -7.47 -15.00 -7.38
C PHE A 377 -6.24 -15.13 -8.26
N LEU A 378 -6.41 -15.25 -9.58
CA LEU A 378 -5.30 -15.38 -10.52
C LEU A 378 -4.49 -14.09 -10.60
N ASP A 379 -5.16 -12.96 -10.58
CA ASP A 379 -4.51 -11.65 -10.63
C ASP A 379 -3.75 -11.32 -9.34
N MET A 380 -4.38 -11.54 -8.20
CA MET A 380 -3.83 -11.16 -6.89
C MET A 380 -2.92 -12.24 -6.29
N THR A 381 -3.30 -13.51 -6.40
CA THR A 381 -2.55 -14.60 -5.76
C THR A 381 -2.84 -15.94 -6.43
N CYS A 382 -2.12 -16.27 -7.49
CA CYS A 382 -2.23 -17.59 -8.12
C CYS A 382 -1.92 -18.76 -7.15
N GLY A 383 -1.23 -18.48 -6.04
CA GLY A 383 -0.93 -19.46 -4.99
C GLY A 383 -2.18 -20.09 -4.37
N GLN A 384 -3.29 -19.35 -4.22
CA GLN A 384 -4.55 -19.91 -3.72
C GLN A 384 -5.19 -20.87 -4.72
N ALA A 385 -5.24 -20.50 -5.99
CA ALA A 385 -5.75 -21.36 -7.05
C ALA A 385 -4.92 -22.65 -7.14
N ASN A 386 -3.60 -22.54 -7.12
CA ASN A 386 -2.69 -23.70 -7.11
C ASN A 386 -2.90 -24.60 -5.90
N LEU A 387 -3.10 -24.02 -4.71
CA LEU A 387 -3.37 -24.79 -3.50
C LEU A 387 -4.70 -25.54 -3.62
N TRP A 388 -5.75 -24.91 -4.09
CA TRP A 388 -7.04 -25.57 -4.29
C TRP A 388 -6.97 -26.68 -5.34
N CYS A 389 -6.25 -26.47 -6.45
CA CYS A 389 -5.99 -27.52 -7.42
C CYS A 389 -5.21 -28.68 -6.80
N ALA A 390 -4.17 -28.41 -6.02
CA ALA A 390 -3.34 -29.42 -5.39
C ALA A 390 -4.06 -30.22 -4.29
N THR A 391 -5.06 -29.63 -3.66
CA THR A 391 -5.86 -30.25 -2.56
C THR A 391 -7.22 -30.73 -3.01
N ASP A 392 -7.49 -30.71 -4.32
CA ASP A 392 -8.79 -31.09 -4.91
C ASP A 392 -9.95 -30.36 -4.21
N THR A 393 -9.81 -29.05 -4.08
CA THR A 393 -10.79 -28.18 -3.43
C THR A 393 -11.53 -27.38 -4.48
N GLU A 394 -12.81 -27.69 -4.64
CA GLU A 394 -13.76 -26.88 -5.41
C GLU A 394 -14.65 -26.11 -4.41
N PRO A 395 -14.62 -24.75 -4.42
CA PRO A 395 -15.33 -23.95 -3.41
C PRO A 395 -16.84 -24.23 -3.31
N GLU A 396 -17.47 -24.63 -4.39
CA GLU A 396 -18.87 -25.04 -4.42
C GLU A 396 -19.15 -26.40 -3.75
N LYS A 397 -18.12 -27.19 -3.51
CA LYS A 397 -18.25 -28.52 -2.91
C LYS A 397 -17.58 -28.63 -1.55
N LYS A 398 -16.61 -27.74 -1.25
CA LYS A 398 -15.81 -27.82 -0.03
C LYS A 398 -15.46 -26.44 0.49
N ASN A 399 -15.84 -26.18 1.71
CA ASN A 399 -15.46 -24.95 2.41
C ASN A 399 -13.98 -24.93 2.75
N SER A 400 -13.41 -23.73 2.81
CA SER A 400 -12.00 -23.52 3.13
C SER A 400 -11.83 -22.70 4.41
N GLU A 401 -10.75 -23.01 5.15
CA GLU A 401 -10.37 -22.24 6.33
C GLU A 401 -9.85 -20.86 5.92
N ILE A 402 -10.27 -19.85 6.67
CA ILE A 402 -9.72 -18.50 6.63
C ILE A 402 -9.04 -18.17 7.96
N MET A 403 -8.08 -17.28 7.92
CA MET A 403 -7.36 -16.87 9.10
C MET A 403 -6.89 -15.42 8.99
N PRO A 404 -6.65 -14.75 10.12
CA PRO A 404 -5.93 -13.48 10.10
C PRO A 404 -4.47 -13.75 9.71
N THR A 405 -3.93 -12.85 8.91
CA THR A 405 -2.50 -12.89 8.54
C THR A 405 -1.66 -12.09 9.55
N GLU A 406 -0.37 -11.95 9.27
CA GLU A 406 0.47 -10.94 9.91
C GLU A 406 -0.12 -9.53 9.68
N PRO A 407 0.07 -8.62 10.64
CA PRO A 407 -0.44 -7.25 10.48
C PRO A 407 0.40 -6.46 9.49
N TYR A 408 -0.22 -5.50 8.83
CA TYR A 408 0.42 -4.57 7.90
C TYR A 408 0.34 -3.14 8.42
N LEU A 409 1.38 -2.37 8.16
CA LEU A 409 1.41 -0.92 8.38
C LEU A 409 1.11 -0.24 7.04
N LEU A 410 -0.15 0.11 6.83
CA LEU A 410 -0.66 0.66 5.58
C LEU A 410 -1.56 1.87 5.87
N GLY A 411 -1.09 3.06 5.53
CA GLY A 411 -1.87 4.29 5.68
C GLY A 411 -3.13 4.32 4.82
N SER A 412 -3.14 3.61 3.68
CA SER A 412 -4.29 3.57 2.78
C SER A 412 -5.40 2.62 3.19
N HIS A 413 -5.19 1.80 4.20
CA HIS A 413 -6.16 0.81 4.71
C HIS A 413 -6.67 1.18 6.11
N SER A 414 -7.21 0.20 6.81
CA SER A 414 -7.75 0.37 8.16
C SER A 414 -6.69 0.71 9.23
N GLY A 415 -5.40 0.58 8.92
CA GLY A 415 -4.31 0.92 9.84
C GLY A 415 -4.15 2.41 10.05
N CYS A 416 -4.43 3.23 9.07
CA CYS A 416 -4.28 4.70 9.12
C CYS A 416 -2.91 5.20 9.58
N CYS A 417 -1.91 4.33 9.65
CA CYS A 417 -0.55 4.69 10.08
C CYS A 417 0.21 5.43 8.97
N GLY A 418 1.07 6.35 9.33
CA GLY A 418 1.90 7.05 8.37
C GLY A 418 2.54 8.32 8.92
N LEU A 419 2.97 9.17 8.02
CA LEU A 419 3.54 10.48 8.34
C LEU A 419 2.43 11.46 8.76
N TRP A 420 2.74 12.31 9.73
CA TRP A 420 1.93 13.45 10.05
C TRP A 420 2.05 14.48 8.93
N THR A 421 0.94 14.78 8.28
CA THR A 421 0.91 15.71 7.13
C THR A 421 -0.04 16.86 7.36
N SER A 422 0.22 17.97 6.68
CA SER A 422 -0.67 19.13 6.67
C SER A 422 -2.00 18.81 6.01
N GLY A 423 -3.07 19.11 6.69
CA GLY A 423 -4.41 19.16 6.14
C GLY A 423 -4.65 20.38 5.24
N PRO A 424 -5.87 20.52 4.72
CA PRO A 424 -6.29 21.67 3.95
C PRO A 424 -6.39 22.93 4.82
N ASP A 425 -6.13 24.09 4.22
CA ASP A 425 -6.26 25.40 4.88
C ASP A 425 -7.71 25.90 4.83
N TYR A 426 -8.62 25.15 5.48
CA TYR A 426 -10.02 25.53 5.63
C TYR A 426 -10.27 26.07 7.04
N ASP A 427 -11.22 27.00 7.19
CA ASP A 427 -11.52 27.65 8.48
C ASP A 427 -11.95 26.67 9.58
N TRP A 428 -12.58 25.56 9.20
CA TRP A 428 -13.04 24.53 10.14
C TRP A 428 -11.96 23.51 10.55
N VAL A 429 -10.80 23.50 9.87
CA VAL A 429 -9.69 22.60 10.19
C VAL A 429 -8.91 23.19 11.35
N PRO A 430 -8.66 22.41 12.43
CA PRO A 430 -7.84 22.85 13.55
C PRO A 430 -6.43 23.31 13.14
N GLU A 431 -5.94 24.37 13.79
CA GLU A 431 -4.62 24.93 13.45
C GLU A 431 -3.47 23.94 13.64
N GLU A 432 -3.57 23.03 14.60
CA GLU A 432 -2.59 21.96 14.82
C GLU A 432 -2.51 20.95 13.69
N TYR A 433 -3.48 20.94 12.78
CA TYR A 433 -3.51 20.11 11.56
C TYR A 433 -2.95 20.84 10.34
N LYS A 434 -2.60 22.10 10.48
CA LYS A 434 -2.08 22.95 9.41
C LYS A 434 -0.59 23.19 9.61
N ILE A 435 0.25 22.45 8.90
CA ILE A 435 1.70 22.66 8.94
C ILE A 435 2.04 23.87 8.06
N LYS A 436 2.56 24.92 8.70
CA LYS A 436 2.99 26.13 7.99
C LYS A 436 4.43 25.97 7.53
N ALA A 437 4.65 26.26 6.25
CA ALA A 437 6.00 26.38 5.73
C ALA A 437 6.66 27.67 6.24
N ARG A 438 7.97 27.82 6.05
CA ARG A 438 8.75 28.99 6.48
C ARG A 438 8.26 30.33 5.90
N ASN A 439 7.49 30.32 4.79
CA ASN A 439 6.80 31.48 4.24
C ASN A 439 5.42 31.73 4.87
N GLY A 440 5.04 30.99 5.89
CA GLY A 440 3.75 31.08 6.59
C GLY A 440 2.57 30.45 5.87
N LYS A 441 2.74 29.91 4.66
CA LYS A 441 1.68 29.27 3.89
C LYS A 441 1.52 27.79 4.27
N VAL A 442 0.31 27.28 4.12
CA VAL A 442 -0.04 25.86 4.28
C VAL A 442 0.01 25.16 2.93
N TYR A 443 0.66 24.01 2.88
CA TYR A 443 0.71 23.15 1.70
C TYR A 443 0.16 21.77 2.08
N LYS A 444 -0.96 21.40 1.50
CA LYS A 444 -1.60 20.09 1.75
C LYS A 444 -0.63 18.95 1.49
N GLN A 445 -0.65 17.94 2.35
CA GLN A 445 0.19 16.74 2.27
C GLN A 445 1.70 16.98 2.52
N MET A 446 2.12 18.20 2.87
CA MET A 446 3.48 18.45 3.35
C MET A 446 3.66 17.84 4.74
N THR A 447 4.78 17.18 4.98
CA THR A 447 5.16 16.63 6.29
C THR A 447 5.67 17.73 7.22
N THR A 448 6.12 17.36 8.42
CA THR A 448 6.79 18.32 9.33
C THR A 448 8.16 18.77 8.84
N VAL A 449 8.72 18.10 7.80
CA VAL A 449 9.94 18.55 7.10
C VAL A 449 9.55 19.42 5.92
N GLN A 450 10.16 20.58 5.83
CA GLN A 450 9.88 21.59 4.81
C GLN A 450 10.15 21.05 3.40
N GLY A 451 9.18 21.22 2.50
CA GLY A 451 9.28 20.75 1.12
C GLY A 451 9.21 19.24 0.92
N LEU A 452 9.05 18.46 2.00
CA LEU A 452 8.86 17.00 1.94
C LEU A 452 7.38 16.65 2.01
N PHE A 453 6.89 15.95 0.98
CA PHE A 453 5.50 15.53 0.82
C PHE A 453 5.38 14.00 0.82
N THR A 454 4.18 13.50 1.09
CA THR A 454 3.85 12.09 0.91
C THR A 454 2.41 11.92 0.46
N ALA A 455 2.09 10.76 -0.10
CA ALA A 455 0.74 10.38 -0.51
C ALA A 455 0.57 8.84 -0.45
N GLY A 456 -0.67 8.39 -0.49
CA GLY A 456 -1.00 6.98 -0.40
C GLY A 456 -0.72 6.39 0.97
N ASP A 457 -0.04 5.25 1.03
CA ASP A 457 0.30 4.60 2.31
C ASP A 457 1.19 5.46 3.22
N GLY A 458 1.83 6.49 2.68
CA GLY A 458 2.67 7.39 3.45
C GLY A 458 1.88 8.32 4.38
N VAL A 459 0.62 8.62 4.09
CA VAL A 459 -0.19 9.59 4.85
C VAL A 459 -0.89 8.92 6.02
N GLY A 460 -0.55 9.33 7.23
CA GLY A 460 -1.21 8.91 8.46
C GLY A 460 -2.55 9.63 8.69
N GLY A 461 -3.51 8.91 9.27
CA GLY A 461 -4.85 9.42 9.56
C GLY A 461 -5.82 9.43 8.37
N SER A 462 -5.36 9.12 7.17
CA SER A 462 -6.17 9.07 5.95
C SER A 462 -6.37 7.62 5.51
N GLY A 463 -7.28 6.90 6.15
CA GLY A 463 -7.57 5.50 5.85
C GLY A 463 -8.66 5.30 4.79
N HIS A 464 -8.91 4.03 4.44
CA HIS A 464 -9.94 3.59 3.45
C HIS A 464 -9.84 4.22 2.06
N LYS A 465 -8.71 4.81 1.72
CA LYS A 465 -8.48 5.43 0.40
C LYS A 465 -8.09 4.44 -0.68
N PHE A 466 -7.44 3.35 -0.29
CA PHE A 466 -6.97 2.29 -1.20
C PHE A 466 -6.19 2.85 -2.41
N SER A 467 -6.37 2.26 -3.59
CA SER A 467 -5.60 2.65 -4.78
C SER A 467 -6.09 3.94 -5.44
N SER A 468 -7.40 4.11 -5.59
CA SER A 468 -8.01 5.32 -6.17
C SER A 468 -7.75 6.55 -5.31
N GLY A 469 -7.93 6.44 -4.00
CA GLY A 469 -7.61 7.52 -3.08
C GLY A 469 -6.11 7.81 -2.98
N SER A 470 -5.25 6.79 -3.07
CA SER A 470 -3.80 7.02 -3.14
C SER A 470 -3.41 7.81 -4.39
N HIS A 471 -4.03 7.52 -5.53
CA HIS A 471 -3.84 8.30 -6.75
C HIS A 471 -4.36 9.73 -6.60
N ALA A 472 -5.53 9.92 -5.99
CA ALA A 472 -6.11 11.24 -5.73
C ALA A 472 -5.23 12.08 -4.77
N GLU A 473 -4.72 11.49 -3.69
CA GLU A 473 -3.77 12.17 -2.79
C GLU A 473 -2.48 12.58 -3.52
N GLY A 474 -1.96 11.72 -4.40
CA GLY A 474 -0.82 12.07 -5.26
C GLY A 474 -1.11 13.30 -6.11
N ARG A 475 -2.30 13.43 -6.67
CA ARG A 475 -2.74 14.61 -7.44
C ARG A 475 -2.88 15.85 -6.56
N ILE A 476 -3.44 15.71 -5.35
CA ILE A 476 -3.53 16.81 -4.38
C ILE A 476 -2.13 17.33 -4.04
N ALA A 477 -1.22 16.44 -3.68
CA ALA A 477 0.15 16.81 -3.31
C ALA A 477 0.91 17.42 -4.48
N ALA A 478 0.75 16.91 -5.70
CA ALA A 478 1.40 17.41 -6.91
C ALA A 478 1.20 18.92 -7.11
N LYS A 479 -0.03 19.37 -7.02
CA LYS A 479 -0.37 20.80 -7.13
C LYS A 479 0.32 21.63 -6.05
N GLN A 480 0.44 21.09 -4.83
CA GLN A 480 1.08 21.78 -3.72
C GLN A 480 2.61 21.81 -3.87
N MET A 481 3.21 20.75 -4.39
CA MET A 481 4.64 20.69 -4.68
C MET A 481 5.05 21.72 -5.75
N VAL A 482 4.27 21.81 -6.83
CA VAL A 482 4.50 22.83 -7.87
C VAL A 482 4.37 24.23 -7.28
N ARG A 483 3.35 24.48 -6.46
CA ARG A 483 3.17 25.75 -5.75
C ARG A 483 4.34 26.03 -4.79
N TYR A 484 4.79 25.02 -4.03
CA TYR A 484 5.94 25.13 -3.14
C TYR A 484 7.20 25.51 -3.92
N ALA A 485 7.51 24.79 -5.00
CA ALA A 485 8.67 25.08 -5.84
C ALA A 485 8.65 26.49 -6.44
N LYS A 486 7.46 27.01 -6.80
CA LYS A 486 7.26 28.41 -7.25
C LYS A 486 7.46 29.41 -6.13
N ASP A 487 6.86 29.16 -4.97
CA ASP A 487 6.97 30.07 -3.82
C ASP A 487 8.40 30.13 -3.24
N PHE A 488 9.21 29.11 -3.50
CA PHE A 488 10.63 29.01 -3.12
C PHE A 488 11.56 28.91 -4.35
N ALA A 489 11.24 29.66 -5.40
CA ALA A 489 12.03 29.65 -6.65
C ALA A 489 13.51 29.98 -6.42
N ASP A 490 13.81 30.90 -5.50
CA ASP A 490 15.16 31.35 -5.17
C ASP A 490 15.96 30.35 -4.29
N PHE A 491 15.30 29.32 -3.76
CA PHE A 491 15.97 28.30 -2.98
C PHE A 491 16.83 27.41 -3.87
N THR A 492 18.11 27.31 -3.53
CA THR A 492 19.07 26.43 -4.21
C THR A 492 19.52 25.33 -3.25
N PRO A 493 19.16 24.07 -3.51
CA PRO A 493 19.49 22.96 -2.63
C PRO A 493 21.00 22.78 -2.45
N THR A 494 21.45 22.74 -1.21
CA THR A 494 22.85 22.54 -0.84
C THR A 494 22.97 21.35 0.09
N LEU A 495 23.71 20.31 -0.31
CA LEU A 495 23.85 19.11 0.51
C LEU A 495 24.92 19.33 1.58
N ALA A 496 24.68 18.84 2.80
CA ALA A 496 25.64 18.90 3.90
C ALA A 496 26.81 17.90 3.71
N GLN A 497 26.54 16.77 3.04
CA GLN A 497 27.50 15.72 2.78
C GLN A 497 28.24 15.95 1.46
N SER A 498 29.50 15.60 1.44
CA SER A 498 30.29 15.54 0.20
C SER A 498 29.84 14.37 -0.68
N LYS A 499 30.20 14.43 -1.96
CA LYS A 499 29.94 13.35 -2.93
C LYS A 499 30.53 12.01 -2.45
N GLU A 500 31.76 12.05 -1.92
CA GLU A 500 32.48 10.90 -1.42
C GLU A 500 31.75 10.27 -0.22
N GLU A 501 31.31 11.08 0.73
CA GLU A 501 30.52 10.60 1.88
C GLU A 501 29.21 9.93 1.46
N LEU A 502 28.50 10.48 0.47
CA LEU A 502 27.26 9.90 -0.04
C LEU A 502 27.50 8.59 -0.79
N VAL A 503 28.59 8.50 -1.56
CA VAL A 503 28.98 7.24 -2.19
C VAL A 503 29.35 6.20 -1.14
N ASP A 504 30.09 6.57 -0.10
CA ASP A 504 30.46 5.69 1.00
C ASP A 504 29.23 5.17 1.75
N LEU A 505 28.26 6.03 2.00
CA LEU A 505 27.00 5.67 2.63
C LEU A 505 26.27 4.55 1.85
N VAL A 506 26.15 4.72 0.53
CA VAL A 506 25.42 3.78 -0.34
C VAL A 506 26.20 2.49 -0.54
N TYR A 507 27.53 2.57 -0.72
CA TYR A 507 28.38 1.43 -1.05
C TYR A 507 29.01 0.73 0.15
N LYS A 508 28.75 1.18 1.36
CA LYS A 508 29.24 0.52 2.58
C LYS A 508 28.95 -1.00 2.61
N PRO A 509 27.76 -1.50 2.29
CA PRO A 509 27.51 -2.95 2.26
C PRO A 509 28.34 -3.67 1.19
N VAL A 510 28.50 -3.08 0.02
CA VAL A 510 29.30 -3.63 -1.09
C VAL A 510 30.77 -3.69 -0.69
N ARG A 511 31.33 -2.62 -0.15
CA ARG A 511 32.73 -2.54 0.30
C ARG A 511 32.99 -3.52 1.45
N THR A 512 32.07 -3.60 2.40
CA THR A 512 32.15 -4.60 3.49
C THR A 512 32.21 -6.03 2.95
N PHE A 513 31.39 -6.35 1.95
CA PHE A 513 31.46 -7.64 1.27
C PHE A 513 32.81 -7.85 0.59
N LEU A 514 33.28 -6.88 -0.19
CA LEU A 514 34.56 -6.96 -0.92
C LEU A 514 35.78 -7.08 0.00
N ASP A 515 35.74 -6.46 1.16
CA ASP A 515 36.82 -6.52 2.16
C ASP A 515 36.87 -7.89 2.85
N ASN A 516 35.77 -8.62 2.84
CA ASN A 516 35.61 -9.88 3.58
C ASN A 516 35.29 -11.10 2.68
N TYR A 517 35.28 -10.96 1.35
CA TYR A 517 34.82 -12.03 0.46
C TYR A 517 35.73 -13.28 0.49
N GLU A 518 36.98 -13.15 0.90
CA GLU A 518 37.90 -14.27 1.04
C GLU A 518 37.66 -15.11 2.30
N TYR A 519 36.90 -14.59 3.26
CA TYR A 519 36.55 -15.34 4.46
C TYR A 519 35.54 -16.45 4.12
N SER A 520 35.80 -17.63 4.64
CA SER A 520 34.88 -18.73 4.46
C SER A 520 33.55 -18.46 5.15
N THR A 521 32.46 -18.71 4.44
CA THR A 521 31.09 -18.69 4.97
C THR A 521 30.61 -20.08 5.38
N HIS A 522 31.47 -21.10 5.25
CA HIS A 522 31.12 -22.47 5.63
C HIS A 522 31.16 -22.62 7.15
N VAL A 523 30.12 -23.20 7.73
CA VAL A 523 29.95 -23.34 9.18
C VAL A 523 31.13 -24.09 9.86
N ASP A 524 31.77 -25.01 9.19
CA ASP A 524 32.92 -25.73 9.72
C ASP A 524 34.21 -24.91 9.83
N PHE A 525 34.28 -23.81 9.06
CA PHE A 525 35.43 -22.92 9.05
C PHE A 525 35.15 -21.57 9.76
N ASN A 526 33.90 -21.14 9.76
CA ASN A 526 33.49 -19.92 10.42
C ASN A 526 32.11 -20.09 11.08
N PRO A 527 32.08 -20.73 12.27
CA PRO A 527 30.82 -21.00 12.96
C PRO A 527 30.05 -19.75 13.42
N ASN A 528 30.72 -18.61 13.45
CA ASN A 528 30.11 -17.34 13.81
C ASN A 528 29.52 -16.58 12.62
N TYR A 529 29.70 -17.09 11.40
CA TYR A 529 29.14 -16.44 10.21
C TYR A 529 27.62 -16.65 10.17
N ILE A 530 26.90 -15.54 10.10
CA ILE A 530 25.46 -15.54 9.90
C ILE A 530 25.17 -14.90 8.54
N LYS A 531 24.52 -15.65 7.64
CA LYS A 531 24.12 -15.12 6.33
C LYS A 531 23.18 -13.92 6.49
N PRO A 532 23.23 -12.91 5.60
CA PRO A 532 22.31 -11.77 5.63
C PRO A 532 20.84 -12.17 5.70
N GLU A 533 20.42 -13.19 4.94
CA GLU A 533 19.06 -13.72 5.02
C GLU A 533 18.73 -14.28 6.40
N GLY A 534 19.69 -14.94 7.05
CA GLY A 534 19.52 -15.45 8.42
C GLY A 534 19.30 -14.32 9.43
N MET A 535 20.01 -13.21 9.28
CA MET A 535 19.82 -12.01 10.09
C MET A 535 18.43 -11.41 9.86
N MET A 536 18.05 -11.27 8.60
CA MET A 536 16.73 -10.76 8.22
C MET A 536 15.61 -11.63 8.82
N TYR A 537 15.70 -12.95 8.73
CA TYR A 537 14.70 -13.85 9.32
C TYR A 537 14.64 -13.78 10.84
N ARG A 538 15.77 -13.62 11.52
CA ARG A 538 15.78 -13.41 12.97
C ARG A 538 15.06 -12.12 13.35
N LEU A 539 15.34 -11.02 12.64
CA LEU A 539 14.66 -9.76 12.83
C LEU A 539 13.15 -9.89 12.57
N MET A 540 12.76 -10.46 11.43
CA MET A 540 11.36 -10.68 11.09
C MET A 540 10.64 -11.57 12.12
N LYS A 541 11.32 -12.60 12.65
CA LYS A 541 10.76 -13.45 13.70
C LYS A 541 10.55 -12.67 15.00
N ALA A 542 11.53 -11.91 15.43
CA ALA A 542 11.42 -11.11 16.65
C ALA A 542 10.30 -10.06 16.54
N THR A 543 10.25 -9.32 15.44
CA THR A 543 9.17 -8.36 15.17
C THR A 543 7.80 -9.04 15.08
N HIS A 544 7.72 -10.23 14.50
CA HIS A 544 6.48 -11.01 14.43
C HIS A 544 5.98 -11.44 15.81
N GLU A 545 6.86 -12.02 16.63
CA GLU A 545 6.48 -12.55 17.94
C GLU A 545 6.16 -11.44 18.94
N TYR A 546 6.98 -10.40 19.00
CA TYR A 546 6.89 -9.38 20.04
C TYR A 546 6.26 -8.07 19.59
N GLY A 547 6.38 -7.69 18.32
CA GLY A 547 5.76 -6.48 17.76
C GLY A 547 4.39 -6.71 17.13
N ALA A 548 4.25 -7.79 16.37
CA ALA A 548 2.97 -8.13 15.75
C ALA A 548 1.97 -8.69 16.77
N GLY A 549 2.45 -9.41 17.79
CA GLY A 549 1.60 -10.03 18.81
C GLY A 549 0.72 -11.15 18.26
N THR A 550 1.13 -11.83 17.20
CA THR A 550 0.32 -12.87 16.55
C THR A 550 0.02 -14.05 17.45
N ALA A 551 0.96 -14.41 18.36
CA ALA A 551 0.77 -15.47 19.35
C ALA A 551 -0.17 -15.06 20.49
N THR A 552 -0.47 -13.78 20.63
CA THR A 552 -1.32 -13.19 21.67
C THR A 552 -2.56 -12.52 21.07
N TYR A 553 -3.04 -13.01 19.94
CA TYR A 553 -4.19 -12.42 19.22
C TYR A 553 -4.02 -10.91 18.96
N TYR A 554 -2.80 -10.51 18.54
CA TYR A 554 -2.39 -9.13 18.23
C TYR A 554 -2.37 -8.16 19.40
N MET A 555 -2.41 -8.68 20.63
CA MET A 555 -2.15 -7.86 21.82
C MET A 555 -0.64 -7.76 22.06
N THR A 556 -0.17 -6.52 22.22
CA THR A 556 1.21 -6.23 22.63
C THR A 556 1.25 -5.78 24.08
N THR A 557 2.34 -6.10 24.76
CA THR A 557 2.59 -5.69 26.14
C THR A 557 3.83 -4.82 26.20
N SER A 558 3.99 -4.03 27.27
CA SER A 558 5.23 -3.27 27.50
C SER A 558 6.46 -4.17 27.47
N LYS A 559 6.36 -5.36 28.07
CA LYS A 559 7.47 -6.33 28.06
C LYS A 559 7.82 -6.83 26.66
N SER A 560 6.83 -7.03 25.79
CA SER A 560 7.07 -7.40 24.39
C SER A 560 7.80 -6.28 23.64
N LEU A 561 7.43 -5.03 23.91
CA LEU A 561 8.06 -3.87 23.27
C LEU A 561 9.50 -3.66 23.79
N GLU A 562 9.75 -3.87 25.08
CA GLU A 562 11.12 -3.87 25.63
C GLU A 562 12.02 -4.87 24.89
N ILE A 563 11.56 -6.12 24.72
CA ILE A 563 12.32 -7.17 24.00
C ILE A 563 12.65 -6.79 22.55
N ILE A 564 11.79 -6.02 21.90
CA ILE A 564 12.06 -5.56 20.54
C ILE A 564 13.08 -4.43 20.52
N MET A 565 13.09 -3.60 21.55
CA MET A 565 14.04 -2.49 21.64
C MET A 565 15.46 -2.95 21.93
N ASP A 566 15.63 -4.07 22.64
CA ASP A 566 16.93 -4.73 22.89
C ASP A 566 17.43 -5.49 21.64
#